data_8bdfc2a3ab2210c170cad57fa08787be
#
_entry.id   8bdfc2a3ab2210c170cad57fa08787be
#
_cell.length_a   1.000
_cell.length_b   1.000
_cell.length_c   1.000
_cell.angle_alpha   90.00
_cell.angle_beta   90.00
_cell.angle_gamma   90.00
#
_symmetry.space_group_name_H-M   'P 1'
#
loop_
_entity.id
_entity.type
_entity.pdbx_description
1 polymer ?
#
loop_
_entity_poly.entity_id
_entity_poly.type
_entity_poly.pdbx_seq_one_letter_code
_entity_poly.pdbx_strand_id
1 'polypeptide(L)'
;NDCDLSPEGDARHGAIWLLTGPNMGGKSTFLRQNALIAILAQMGSYVPASSARIGVVDRLFSRVGASDDLARGRSTFMVEMVETAAILNQATDKSLVILDEIGRGTATFDGLSIAWAAVEYLHEKNRCRAIFATHFHEMTSLSSKLGRLHNVTMRVKEWDNQVVFLHEVAPGAADRSYGIHVAKLAGLPAAVIVRAEEVLSALEKGEQSGAVTRLVDDLPLFRVASQPAQPAKAAKGPSTSDAALAEINPDDLSPKEALDALYRLRALLQE
;
A
#
# COMPACT_ATOMS: atom_id res chain seq x y z
N ASN A 1 -24.62 -3.60 7.05
CA ASN A 1 -23.53 -4.60 6.98
C ASN A 1 -23.34 -5.26 8.33
N ASP A 2 -23.21 -6.57 8.33
CA ASP A 2 -22.93 -7.36 9.53
C ASP A 2 -21.46 -7.28 9.89
N CYS A 3 -21.15 -7.46 11.18
CA CYS A 3 -19.79 -7.51 11.69
C CYS A 3 -19.74 -8.51 12.84
N ASP A 4 -18.89 -9.51 12.72
CA ASP A 4 -18.65 -10.49 13.77
C ASP A 4 -17.16 -10.55 14.11
N LEU A 5 -16.82 -10.00 15.27
CA LEU A 5 -15.48 -10.04 15.86
C LEU A 5 -15.45 -10.96 17.09
N SER A 6 -16.37 -11.91 17.17
CA SER A 6 -16.41 -12.89 18.26
C SER A 6 -15.18 -13.78 18.23
N PRO A 7 -14.79 -14.33 19.39
CA PRO A 7 -13.80 -15.39 19.42
C PRO A 7 -14.32 -16.64 18.69
N GLU A 8 -13.48 -17.27 17.88
CA GLU A 8 -13.81 -18.54 17.25
C GLU A 8 -13.40 -19.73 18.11
N GLY A 9 -14.25 -20.74 18.21
CA GLY A 9 -14.01 -21.97 18.97
C GLY A 9 -13.71 -21.67 20.45
N ASP A 10 -12.64 -22.28 20.97
CA ASP A 10 -12.15 -22.06 22.35
C ASP A 10 -11.26 -20.82 22.50
N ALA A 11 -11.15 -20.00 21.47
CA ALA A 11 -10.32 -18.79 21.51
C ALA A 11 -10.90 -17.78 22.51
N ARG A 12 -10.05 -17.27 23.42
CA ARG A 12 -10.44 -16.25 24.40
C ARG A 12 -10.39 -14.84 23.85
N HIS A 13 -9.79 -14.65 22.67
CA HIS A 13 -9.48 -13.35 22.08
C HIS A 13 -10.33 -13.13 20.84
N GLY A 14 -10.74 -11.88 20.61
CA GLY A 14 -11.58 -11.50 19.50
C GLY A 14 -10.87 -11.60 18.14
N ALA A 15 -11.66 -11.66 17.08
CA ALA A 15 -11.17 -11.69 15.71
C ALA A 15 -10.67 -10.33 15.23
N ILE A 16 -9.81 -10.36 14.23
CA ILE A 16 -9.34 -9.20 13.46
C ILE A 16 -9.87 -9.33 12.04
N TRP A 17 -10.60 -8.33 11.58
CA TRP A 17 -10.99 -8.23 10.19
C TRP A 17 -10.03 -7.35 9.42
N LEU A 18 -9.40 -7.91 8.38
CA LEU A 18 -8.63 -7.19 7.40
C LEU A 18 -9.55 -6.81 6.24
N LEU A 19 -9.93 -5.53 6.18
CA LEU A 19 -10.89 -5.02 5.21
C LEU A 19 -10.16 -4.44 4.00
N THR A 20 -10.36 -5.05 2.84
CA THR A 20 -9.85 -4.58 1.56
C THR A 20 -10.98 -4.02 0.69
N GLY A 21 -10.64 -3.50 -0.48
CA GLY A 21 -11.60 -3.01 -1.46
C GLY A 21 -11.31 -1.58 -1.91
N PRO A 22 -12.03 -1.11 -2.93
CA PRO A 22 -11.77 0.18 -3.57
C PRO A 22 -11.99 1.36 -2.64
N ASN A 23 -11.28 2.45 -2.93
CA ASN A 23 -11.65 3.76 -2.41
C ASN A 23 -13.06 4.09 -2.92
N MET A 24 -13.87 4.77 -2.16
CA MET A 24 -15.31 4.96 -2.40
C MET A 24 -16.20 3.72 -2.16
N GLY A 25 -15.64 2.53 -1.94
CA GLY A 25 -16.42 1.32 -1.62
C GLY A 25 -17.16 1.37 -0.28
N GLY A 26 -16.80 2.33 0.61
CA GLY A 26 -17.46 2.50 1.90
C GLY A 26 -16.66 1.94 3.09
N LYS A 27 -15.36 1.61 2.93
CA LYS A 27 -14.49 1.10 4.01
C LYS A 27 -14.57 1.97 5.27
N SER A 28 -14.21 3.25 5.16
CA SER A 28 -14.20 4.17 6.31
C SER A 28 -15.59 4.38 6.92
N THR A 29 -16.65 4.30 6.13
CA THR A 29 -18.03 4.36 6.62
C THR A 29 -18.36 3.14 7.47
N PHE A 30 -17.99 1.95 7.02
CA PHE A 30 -18.16 0.70 7.77
C PHE A 30 -17.38 0.71 9.08
N LEU A 31 -16.14 1.20 9.06
CA LEU A 31 -15.32 1.38 10.25
C LEU A 31 -15.99 2.27 11.29
N ARG A 32 -16.44 3.45 10.86
CA ARG A 32 -17.14 4.43 11.74
C ARG A 32 -18.46 3.89 12.25
N GLN A 33 -19.21 3.16 11.43
CA GLN A 33 -20.46 2.50 11.82
C GLN A 33 -20.23 1.58 13.03
N ASN A 34 -19.23 0.70 12.95
CA ASN A 34 -18.94 -0.24 14.03
C ASN A 34 -18.45 0.46 15.30
N ALA A 35 -17.62 1.51 15.18
CA ALA A 35 -17.21 2.34 16.30
C ALA A 35 -18.42 2.99 17.01
N LEU A 36 -19.32 3.62 16.25
CA LEU A 36 -20.50 4.29 16.79
C LEU A 36 -21.47 3.30 17.44
N ILE A 37 -21.69 2.14 16.83
CA ILE A 37 -22.53 1.08 17.40
C ILE A 37 -21.96 0.62 18.76
N ALA A 38 -20.66 0.41 18.87
CA ALA A 38 -20.03 0.05 20.11
C ALA A 38 -20.20 1.13 21.19
N ILE A 39 -20.04 2.42 20.85
CA ILE A 39 -20.24 3.54 21.76
C ILE A 39 -21.70 3.59 22.24
N LEU A 40 -22.66 3.55 21.31
CA LEU A 40 -24.09 3.59 21.63
C LEU A 40 -24.49 2.44 22.56
N ALA A 41 -24.03 1.24 22.27
CA ALA A 41 -24.31 0.07 23.11
C ALA A 41 -23.73 0.22 24.53
N GLN A 42 -22.49 0.72 24.64
CA GLN A 42 -21.85 0.94 25.96
C GLN A 42 -22.55 2.06 26.76
N MET A 43 -23.21 3.01 26.11
CA MET A 43 -24.02 4.04 26.75
C MET A 43 -25.39 3.52 27.17
N GLY A 44 -25.76 2.29 26.82
CA GLY A 44 -27.11 1.75 27.05
C GLY A 44 -28.18 2.27 26.07
N SER A 45 -27.75 2.81 24.93
CA SER A 45 -28.65 3.28 23.87
C SER A 45 -29.06 2.15 22.92
N TYR A 46 -30.16 2.36 22.19
CA TYR A 46 -30.49 1.52 21.04
C TYR A 46 -29.44 1.67 19.94
N VAL A 47 -29.18 0.58 19.24
CA VAL A 47 -28.25 0.53 18.08
C VAL A 47 -29.03 0.27 16.79
N PRO A 48 -28.57 0.78 15.65
CA PRO A 48 -29.21 0.58 14.34
C PRO A 48 -28.88 -0.83 13.79
N ALA A 49 -29.35 -1.88 14.46
CA ALA A 49 -29.16 -3.26 14.08
C ALA A 49 -30.40 -4.09 14.44
N SER A 50 -30.68 -5.16 13.66
CA SER A 50 -31.75 -6.12 13.97
C SER A 50 -31.40 -6.96 15.22
N SER A 51 -30.12 -7.21 15.44
CA SER A 51 -29.58 -7.82 16.66
C SER A 51 -28.16 -7.34 16.89
N ALA A 52 -27.77 -7.22 18.17
CA ALA A 52 -26.41 -6.89 18.54
C ALA A 52 -26.02 -7.58 19.84
N ARG A 53 -24.86 -8.23 19.84
CA ARG A 53 -24.24 -8.82 21.02
C ARG A 53 -22.83 -8.26 21.17
N ILE A 54 -22.65 -7.33 22.09
CA ILE A 54 -21.41 -6.59 22.27
C ILE A 54 -20.90 -6.83 23.68
N GLY A 55 -19.69 -7.41 23.81
CA GLY A 55 -19.01 -7.53 25.07
C GLY A 55 -18.54 -6.18 25.59
N VAL A 56 -18.19 -6.12 26.88
CA VAL A 56 -17.65 -4.91 27.48
C VAL A 56 -16.34 -4.53 26.77
N VAL A 57 -16.29 -3.30 26.26
CA VAL A 57 -15.13 -2.68 25.63
C VAL A 57 -14.52 -1.71 26.65
N ASP A 58 -13.28 -1.94 27.07
CA ASP A 58 -12.60 -1.06 28.02
C ASP A 58 -12.14 0.23 27.37
N ARG A 59 -11.70 0.16 26.11
CA ARG A 59 -11.27 1.30 25.30
C ARG A 59 -11.61 1.08 23.83
N LEU A 60 -12.11 2.11 23.21
CA LEU A 60 -12.24 2.20 21.75
C LEU A 60 -11.11 3.08 21.21
N PHE A 61 -10.28 2.51 20.37
CA PHE A 61 -9.28 3.23 19.62
C PHE A 61 -9.72 3.35 18.16
N SER A 62 -9.71 4.56 17.63
CA SER A 62 -10.10 4.80 16.24
C SER A 62 -9.10 5.72 15.58
N ARG A 63 -8.51 5.25 14.49
CA ARG A 63 -7.72 6.04 13.55
C ARG A 63 -8.36 5.93 12.18
N VAL A 64 -9.30 6.84 11.89
CA VAL A 64 -10.07 6.87 10.65
C VAL A 64 -10.01 8.26 10.03
N GLY A 65 -9.44 8.35 8.83
CA GLY A 65 -9.24 9.59 8.10
C GLY A 65 -7.95 10.33 8.51
N ALA A 66 -7.37 11.08 7.59
CA ALA A 66 -6.27 11.99 7.88
C ALA A 66 -6.84 13.29 8.45
N SER A 67 -6.50 13.63 9.69
CA SER A 67 -6.61 15.01 10.15
C SER A 67 -5.27 15.68 9.88
N ASP A 68 -5.26 16.61 8.92
CA ASP A 68 -4.10 17.46 8.69
C ASP A 68 -3.95 18.41 9.87
N ASP A 69 -3.06 18.11 10.79
CA ASP A 69 -2.67 19.05 11.86
C ASP A 69 -1.57 20.00 11.35
N LEU A 70 -1.90 20.68 10.23
CA LEU A 70 -1.03 21.68 9.60
C LEU A 70 -0.69 22.82 10.57
N ALA A 71 -1.53 23.06 11.58
CA ALA A 71 -1.31 24.11 12.57
C ALA A 71 -0.09 23.86 13.47
N ARG A 72 0.35 22.60 13.61
CA ARG A 72 1.50 22.24 14.45
C ARG A 72 2.75 21.87 13.64
N GLY A 73 2.75 22.02 12.31
CA GLY A 73 3.91 21.76 11.45
C GLY A 73 4.38 20.29 11.47
N ARG A 74 3.56 19.36 11.90
CA ARG A 74 3.89 17.93 11.90
C ARG A 74 3.48 17.30 10.58
N SER A 75 4.33 16.44 10.04
CA SER A 75 3.98 15.58 8.91
C SER A 75 2.76 14.72 9.27
N THR A 76 1.79 14.59 8.36
CA THR A 76 0.62 13.73 8.50
C THR A 76 1.02 12.30 8.87
N PHE A 77 2.12 11.80 8.30
CA PHE A 77 2.68 10.49 8.62
C PHE A 77 3.20 10.41 10.07
N MET A 78 3.84 11.47 10.58
CA MET A 78 4.30 11.48 11.99
C MET A 78 3.13 11.44 12.98
N VAL A 79 2.05 12.18 12.69
CA VAL A 79 0.83 12.15 13.49
C VAL A 79 0.24 10.74 13.49
N GLU A 80 0.14 10.11 12.31
CA GLU A 80 -0.32 8.74 12.15
C GLU A 80 0.51 7.76 12.98
N MET A 81 1.83 7.88 12.97
CA MET A 81 2.71 7.00 13.75
C MET A 81 2.56 7.21 15.25
N VAL A 82 2.40 8.44 15.72
CA VAL A 82 2.17 8.74 17.15
C VAL A 82 0.84 8.14 17.62
N GLU A 83 -0.24 8.29 16.84
CA GLU A 83 -1.54 7.71 17.16
C GLU A 83 -1.49 6.16 17.13
N THR A 84 -0.86 5.59 16.11
CA THR A 84 -0.67 4.13 16.02
C THR A 84 0.15 3.59 17.19
N ALA A 85 1.24 4.28 17.58
CA ALA A 85 2.04 3.92 18.74
C ALA A 85 1.22 3.96 20.03
N ALA A 86 0.38 4.99 20.21
CA ALA A 86 -0.49 5.08 21.39
C ALA A 86 -1.48 3.90 21.45
N ILE A 87 -2.06 3.52 20.31
CA ILE A 87 -2.97 2.38 20.19
C ILE A 87 -2.25 1.07 20.55
N LEU A 88 -1.14 0.77 19.89
CA LEU A 88 -0.40 -0.48 20.10
C LEU A 88 0.11 -0.63 21.54
N ASN A 89 0.52 0.48 22.19
CA ASN A 89 1.00 0.45 23.56
C ASN A 89 -0.12 0.36 24.62
N GLN A 90 -1.34 0.77 24.30
CA GLN A 90 -2.41 0.91 25.32
C GLN A 90 -3.57 -0.07 25.12
N ALA A 91 -3.73 -0.67 23.94
CA ALA A 91 -4.82 -1.59 23.67
C ALA A 91 -4.63 -2.89 24.48
N THR A 92 -5.73 -3.36 25.07
CA THR A 92 -5.83 -4.62 25.83
C THR A 92 -6.65 -5.64 25.03
N ASP A 93 -6.77 -6.86 25.54
CA ASP A 93 -7.61 -7.92 24.97
C ASP A 93 -9.13 -7.59 24.97
N LYS A 94 -9.54 -6.57 25.74
CA LYS A 94 -10.92 -6.06 25.79
C LYS A 94 -11.14 -4.83 24.93
N SER A 95 -10.10 -4.29 24.33
CA SER A 95 -10.22 -3.10 23.49
C SER A 95 -10.82 -3.42 22.13
N LEU A 96 -11.50 -2.43 21.54
CA LEU A 96 -11.88 -2.41 20.12
C LEU A 96 -11.00 -1.42 19.39
N VAL A 97 -10.29 -1.90 18.37
CA VAL A 97 -9.34 -1.11 17.59
C VAL A 97 -9.84 -0.98 16.14
N ILE A 98 -9.90 0.25 15.64
CA ILE A 98 -10.35 0.58 14.30
C ILE A 98 -9.29 1.41 13.61
N LEU A 99 -8.66 0.83 12.58
CA LEU A 99 -7.57 1.45 11.84
C LEU A 99 -7.89 1.54 10.35
N ASP A 100 -7.64 2.71 9.77
CA ASP A 100 -7.91 2.98 8.36
C ASP A 100 -6.63 3.41 7.65
N GLU A 101 -6.19 2.60 6.69
CA GLU A 101 -5.09 2.85 5.76
C GLU A 101 -3.76 3.29 6.42
N ILE A 102 -3.34 2.57 7.46
CA ILE A 102 -2.05 2.81 8.12
C ILE A 102 -0.89 2.57 7.14
N GLY A 103 0.10 3.46 7.15
CA GLY A 103 1.29 3.38 6.28
C GLY A 103 1.14 4.10 4.94
N ARG A 104 0.03 4.83 4.71
CA ARG A 104 -0.21 5.54 3.44
C ARG A 104 0.69 6.76 3.23
N GLY A 105 1.18 7.38 4.30
CA GLY A 105 1.94 8.63 4.28
C GLY A 105 3.44 8.50 3.98
N THR A 106 3.93 7.32 3.57
CA THR A 106 5.35 7.05 3.30
C THR A 106 5.54 6.20 2.04
N ALA A 107 6.77 5.79 1.73
CA ALA A 107 7.06 4.90 0.61
C ALA A 107 6.31 3.57 0.77
N THR A 108 5.87 2.97 -0.34
CA THR A 108 4.96 1.81 -0.36
C THR A 108 5.47 0.65 0.49
N PHE A 109 6.73 0.28 0.34
CA PHE A 109 7.30 -0.85 1.11
C PHE A 109 7.46 -0.55 2.60
N ASP A 110 7.82 0.69 2.97
CA ASP A 110 7.89 1.10 4.37
C ASP A 110 6.51 1.08 5.00
N GLY A 111 5.51 1.64 4.30
CA GLY A 111 4.12 1.65 4.74
C GLY A 111 3.55 0.24 4.92
N LEU A 112 3.75 -0.64 3.94
CA LEU A 112 3.36 -2.05 4.02
C LEU A 112 4.02 -2.75 5.21
N SER A 113 5.32 -2.55 5.41
CA SER A 113 6.06 -3.20 6.49
C SER A 113 5.55 -2.77 7.87
N ILE A 114 5.24 -1.48 8.05
CA ILE A 114 4.67 -0.94 9.30
C ILE A 114 3.26 -1.48 9.51
N ALA A 115 2.40 -1.44 8.50
CA ALA A 115 1.03 -1.95 8.58
C ALA A 115 1.00 -3.44 8.91
N TRP A 116 1.88 -4.22 8.27
CA TRP A 116 2.04 -5.65 8.53
C TRP A 116 2.41 -5.94 9.98
N ALA A 117 3.48 -5.32 10.47
CA ALA A 117 3.94 -5.47 11.84
C ALA A 117 2.91 -5.01 12.88
N ALA A 118 2.15 -3.94 12.57
CA ALA A 118 1.06 -3.46 13.43
C ALA A 118 -0.07 -4.51 13.56
N VAL A 119 -0.47 -5.16 12.47
CA VAL A 119 -1.49 -6.22 12.49
C VAL A 119 -1.00 -7.44 13.27
N GLU A 120 0.26 -7.87 13.06
CA GLU A 120 0.85 -8.95 13.84
C GLU A 120 0.87 -8.62 15.35
N TYR A 121 1.23 -7.39 15.70
CA TYR A 121 1.26 -6.95 17.09
C TYR A 121 -0.13 -6.92 17.73
N LEU A 122 -1.15 -6.43 17.03
CA LEU A 122 -2.55 -6.47 17.48
C LEU A 122 -3.01 -7.91 17.71
N HIS A 123 -2.61 -8.83 16.83
CA HIS A 123 -2.96 -10.24 16.93
C HIS A 123 -2.24 -10.94 18.09
N GLU A 124 -0.91 -10.82 18.18
CA GLU A 124 -0.10 -11.63 19.12
C GLU A 124 -0.01 -11.02 20.53
N LYS A 125 0.09 -9.70 20.62
CA LYS A 125 0.33 -8.98 21.88
C LYS A 125 -0.92 -8.39 22.49
N ASN A 126 -1.59 -7.49 21.78
CA ASN A 126 -2.80 -6.85 22.28
C ASN A 126 -3.98 -7.83 22.36
N ARG A 127 -4.07 -8.78 21.44
CA ARG A 127 -5.12 -9.82 21.38
C ARG A 127 -6.53 -9.25 21.38
N CYS A 128 -6.67 -8.03 20.90
CA CYS A 128 -7.91 -7.26 20.88
C CYS A 128 -8.80 -7.64 19.69
N ARG A 129 -10.01 -7.12 19.68
CA ARG A 129 -10.87 -7.06 18.49
C ARG A 129 -10.42 -5.90 17.63
N ALA A 130 -10.28 -6.13 16.33
CA ALA A 130 -9.89 -5.04 15.43
C ALA A 130 -10.57 -5.13 14.06
N ILE A 131 -10.79 -3.96 13.45
CA ILE A 131 -11.08 -3.83 12.03
C ILE A 131 -9.97 -2.97 11.44
N PHE A 132 -9.21 -3.54 10.52
CA PHE A 132 -8.08 -2.90 9.86
C PHE A 132 -8.37 -2.77 8.38
N ALA A 133 -8.69 -1.56 7.92
CA ALA A 133 -8.84 -1.30 6.50
C ALA A 133 -7.48 -0.98 5.87
N THR A 134 -7.23 -1.54 4.69
CA THR A 134 -5.97 -1.35 3.98
C THR A 134 -6.17 -1.36 2.46
N HIS A 135 -5.26 -0.70 1.77
CA HIS A 135 -5.09 -0.79 0.32
C HIS A 135 -3.96 -1.76 -0.08
N PHE A 136 -3.21 -2.28 0.89
CA PHE A 136 -2.14 -3.26 0.64
C PHE A 136 -2.76 -4.66 0.48
N HIS A 137 -2.85 -5.14 -0.75
CA HIS A 137 -3.40 -6.47 -1.06
C HIS A 137 -2.53 -7.59 -0.51
N GLU A 138 -1.22 -7.39 -0.42
CA GLU A 138 -0.23 -8.34 0.09
C GLU A 138 -0.54 -8.78 1.53
N MET A 139 -1.13 -7.90 2.32
CA MET A 139 -1.51 -8.19 3.71
C MET A 139 -2.57 -9.28 3.84
N THR A 140 -3.33 -9.55 2.77
CA THR A 140 -4.36 -10.62 2.79
C THR A 140 -3.76 -11.99 3.03
N SER A 141 -2.49 -12.19 2.69
CA SER A 141 -1.74 -13.42 2.97
C SER A 141 -1.55 -13.70 4.47
N LEU A 142 -1.67 -12.69 5.33
CA LEU A 142 -1.58 -12.85 6.78
C LEU A 142 -2.64 -13.80 7.36
N SER A 143 -3.81 -13.90 6.72
CA SER A 143 -4.87 -14.80 7.17
C SER A 143 -4.47 -16.29 7.17
N SER A 144 -3.47 -16.66 6.36
CA SER A 144 -2.93 -18.03 6.36
C SER A 144 -2.03 -18.32 7.56
N LYS A 145 -1.53 -17.29 8.25
CA LYS A 145 -0.59 -17.39 9.39
C LYS A 145 -1.22 -17.01 10.71
N LEU A 146 -2.15 -16.07 10.71
CA LEU A 146 -2.79 -15.51 11.88
C LEU A 146 -4.22 -16.07 12.02
N GLY A 147 -4.40 -17.09 12.82
CA GLY A 147 -5.64 -17.85 12.90
C GLY A 147 -6.89 -17.07 13.35
N ARG A 148 -6.74 -15.86 13.88
CA ARG A 148 -7.86 -14.98 14.28
C ARG A 148 -8.03 -13.79 13.31
N LEU A 149 -7.33 -13.80 12.18
CA LEU A 149 -7.42 -12.76 11.16
C LEU A 149 -8.23 -13.28 9.97
N HIS A 150 -9.29 -12.54 9.63
CA HIS A 150 -10.20 -12.86 8.54
C HIS A 150 -10.17 -11.75 7.50
N ASN A 151 -9.98 -12.15 6.25
CA ASN A 151 -10.09 -11.23 5.12
C ASN A 151 -11.56 -10.97 4.82
N VAL A 152 -11.90 -9.69 4.71
CA VAL A 152 -13.20 -9.22 4.25
C VAL A 152 -12.99 -8.13 3.19
N THR A 153 -13.94 -7.98 2.30
CA THR A 153 -13.84 -7.03 1.20
C THR A 153 -15.14 -6.27 0.96
N MET A 154 -15.02 -5.05 0.47
CA MET A 154 -16.17 -4.30 -0.05
C MET A 154 -16.58 -4.87 -1.40
N ARG A 155 -17.85 -5.31 -1.53
CA ARG A 155 -18.36 -5.89 -2.77
C ARG A 155 -18.48 -4.85 -3.88
N VAL A 156 -18.03 -5.29 -5.04
CA VAL A 156 -18.11 -4.54 -6.29
C VAL A 156 -18.80 -5.40 -7.32
N LYS A 157 -19.65 -4.83 -8.14
CA LYS A 157 -20.27 -5.47 -9.29
C LYS A 157 -19.81 -4.78 -10.56
N GLU A 158 -19.26 -5.54 -11.46
CA GLU A 158 -18.97 -5.08 -12.82
C GLU A 158 -20.20 -5.32 -13.71
N TRP A 159 -20.66 -4.25 -14.35
CA TRP A 159 -21.78 -4.29 -15.28
C TRP A 159 -21.50 -3.36 -16.45
N ASP A 160 -21.53 -3.88 -17.67
CA ASP A 160 -21.36 -3.12 -18.92
C ASP A 160 -20.11 -2.19 -18.90
N ASN A 161 -18.95 -2.74 -18.52
CA ASN A 161 -17.71 -2.00 -18.34
C ASN A 161 -17.78 -0.85 -17.31
N GLN A 162 -18.78 -0.87 -16.44
CA GLN A 162 -18.92 0.05 -15.31
C GLN A 162 -18.80 -0.70 -13.99
N VAL A 163 -18.21 -0.03 -13.01
CA VAL A 163 -18.06 -0.58 -11.66
C VAL A 163 -19.12 0.03 -10.76
N VAL A 164 -19.93 -0.82 -10.15
CA VAL A 164 -20.95 -0.43 -9.17
C VAL A 164 -20.48 -0.85 -7.79
N PHE A 165 -20.30 0.11 -6.89
CA PHE A 165 -19.99 -0.13 -5.49
C PHE A 165 -21.27 -0.51 -4.74
N LEU A 166 -21.33 -1.74 -4.23
CA LEU A 166 -22.53 -2.22 -3.53
C LEU A 166 -22.59 -1.76 -2.07
N HIS A 167 -21.48 -1.25 -1.55
CA HIS A 167 -21.34 -0.86 -0.13
C HIS A 167 -21.68 -1.99 0.84
N GLU A 168 -21.45 -3.22 0.42
CA GLU A 168 -21.63 -4.44 1.20
C GLU A 168 -20.28 -5.05 1.54
N VAL A 169 -20.13 -5.51 2.79
CA VAL A 169 -18.96 -6.28 3.24
C VAL A 169 -19.22 -7.76 3.04
N ALA A 170 -18.27 -8.47 2.47
CA ALA A 170 -18.32 -9.90 2.24
C ALA A 170 -17.00 -10.57 2.64
N PRO A 171 -17.03 -11.88 3.00
CA PRO A 171 -15.80 -12.64 3.20
C PRO A 171 -14.94 -12.69 1.94
N GLY A 172 -13.61 -12.70 2.11
CA GLY A 172 -12.63 -12.79 1.04
C GLY A 172 -11.78 -11.53 0.90
N ALA A 173 -10.87 -11.56 -0.07
CA ALA A 173 -10.00 -10.44 -0.43
C ALA A 173 -10.48 -9.79 -1.73
N ALA A 174 -10.18 -8.51 -1.92
CA ALA A 174 -10.41 -7.87 -3.22
C ALA A 174 -9.42 -8.42 -4.25
N ASP A 175 -9.92 -8.80 -5.41
CA ASP A 175 -9.08 -9.38 -6.48
C ASP A 175 -8.28 -8.32 -7.25
N ARG A 176 -8.72 -7.05 -7.21
CA ARG A 176 -8.14 -5.93 -7.98
C ARG A 176 -8.25 -4.60 -7.23
N SER A 177 -7.36 -3.67 -7.60
CA SER A 177 -7.55 -2.26 -7.31
C SER A 177 -8.44 -1.62 -8.40
N TYR A 178 -9.38 -0.77 -8.00
CA TYR A 178 -10.27 -0.05 -8.92
C TYR A 178 -9.86 1.42 -9.11
N GLY A 179 -8.60 1.77 -8.81
CA GLY A 179 -8.12 3.15 -8.83
C GLY A 179 -8.30 3.85 -10.18
N ILE A 180 -7.95 3.17 -11.27
CA ILE A 180 -8.10 3.71 -12.63
C ILE A 180 -9.58 3.90 -12.98
N HIS A 181 -10.45 2.99 -12.55
CA HIS A 181 -11.88 3.13 -12.76
C HIS A 181 -12.45 4.33 -12.01
N VAL A 182 -12.04 4.55 -10.77
CA VAL A 182 -12.41 5.75 -9.98
C VAL A 182 -11.89 7.02 -10.66
N ALA A 183 -10.68 7.00 -11.19
CA ALA A 183 -10.12 8.13 -11.95
C ALA A 183 -10.95 8.45 -13.21
N LYS A 184 -11.43 7.42 -13.92
CA LYS A 184 -12.36 7.57 -15.04
C LYS A 184 -13.69 8.20 -14.62
N LEU A 185 -14.28 7.73 -13.52
CA LEU A 185 -15.50 8.31 -12.96
C LEU A 185 -15.31 9.76 -12.51
N ALA A 186 -14.13 10.11 -12.02
CA ALA A 186 -13.77 11.48 -11.65
C ALA A 186 -13.54 12.42 -12.85
N GLY A 187 -13.61 11.89 -14.09
CA GLY A 187 -13.50 12.69 -15.30
C GLY A 187 -12.07 12.94 -15.78
N LEU A 188 -11.11 12.10 -15.42
CA LEU A 188 -9.76 12.20 -15.99
C LEU A 188 -9.82 12.04 -17.52
N PRO A 189 -8.98 12.77 -18.30
CA PRO A 189 -8.96 12.65 -19.75
C PRO A 189 -8.74 11.23 -20.23
N ALA A 190 -9.47 10.80 -21.28
CA ALA A 190 -9.43 9.43 -21.79
C ALA A 190 -7.99 8.97 -22.15
N ALA A 191 -7.15 9.86 -22.71
CA ALA A 191 -5.76 9.54 -23.02
C ALA A 191 -4.93 9.19 -21.75
N VAL A 192 -5.21 9.85 -20.61
CA VAL A 192 -4.55 9.56 -19.33
C VAL A 192 -5.01 8.20 -18.81
N ILE A 193 -6.29 7.88 -18.92
CA ILE A 193 -6.84 6.59 -18.48
C ILE A 193 -6.21 5.44 -19.28
N VAL A 194 -6.21 5.53 -20.63
CA VAL A 194 -5.59 4.52 -21.49
C VAL A 194 -4.12 4.29 -21.09
N ARG A 195 -3.37 5.39 -20.91
CA ARG A 195 -1.96 5.28 -20.52
C ARG A 195 -1.79 4.66 -19.13
N ALA A 196 -2.65 5.00 -18.17
CA ALA A 196 -2.62 4.41 -16.83
C ALA A 196 -2.87 2.90 -16.86
N GLU A 197 -3.80 2.42 -17.69
CA GLU A 197 -4.07 0.98 -17.89
C GLU A 197 -2.86 0.26 -18.49
N GLU A 198 -2.19 0.85 -19.48
CA GLU A 198 -0.96 0.30 -20.06
C GLU A 198 0.16 0.19 -19.01
N VAL A 199 0.37 1.26 -18.23
CA VAL A 199 1.40 1.31 -17.17
C VAL A 199 1.08 0.27 -16.10
N LEU A 200 -0.17 0.18 -15.63
CA LEU A 200 -0.58 -0.81 -14.62
C LEU A 200 -0.32 -2.23 -15.13
N SER A 201 -0.75 -2.55 -16.37
CA SER A 201 -0.50 -3.86 -16.97
C SER A 201 0.99 -4.20 -17.10
N ALA A 202 1.84 -3.20 -17.36
CA ALA A 202 3.28 -3.40 -17.42
C ALA A 202 3.89 -3.62 -16.03
N LEU A 203 3.40 -2.91 -15.00
CA LEU A 203 3.85 -3.09 -13.61
C LEU A 203 3.44 -4.46 -13.07
N GLU A 204 2.19 -4.87 -13.25
CA GLU A 204 1.69 -6.19 -12.84
C GLU A 204 2.46 -7.36 -13.50
N LYS A 205 2.84 -7.20 -14.79
CA LYS A 205 3.69 -8.17 -15.49
C LYS A 205 5.16 -8.08 -15.08
N GLY A 206 5.59 -6.95 -14.59
CA GLY A 206 6.99 -6.61 -14.30
C GLY A 206 7.41 -6.87 -12.87
N GLU A 207 6.51 -7.19 -11.96
CA GLU A 207 6.87 -7.71 -10.62
C GLU A 207 7.72 -9.00 -10.72
N GLN A 208 7.72 -9.65 -11.88
CA GLN A 208 8.58 -10.81 -12.16
C GLN A 208 9.93 -10.50 -12.83
N SER A 209 10.19 -9.29 -13.30
CA SER A 209 11.50 -8.92 -13.89
C SER A 209 11.63 -7.43 -14.21
N GLY A 210 12.41 -6.67 -13.44
CA GLY A 210 13.11 -5.40 -13.80
C GLY A 210 12.45 -4.39 -14.76
N ALA A 211 11.13 -4.38 -14.92
CA ALA A 211 10.40 -3.66 -15.97
C ALA A 211 10.24 -2.16 -15.72
N VAL A 212 10.47 -1.69 -14.49
CA VAL A 212 10.34 -0.26 -14.15
C VAL A 212 11.29 0.60 -14.97
N THR A 213 12.50 0.10 -15.27
CA THR A 213 13.50 0.84 -16.05
C THR A 213 13.06 1.06 -17.50
N ARG A 214 12.30 0.13 -18.10
CA ARG A 214 11.79 0.27 -19.48
C ARG A 214 10.63 1.25 -19.60
N LEU A 215 9.85 1.43 -18.54
CA LEU A 215 8.74 2.41 -18.52
C LEU A 215 9.23 3.86 -18.55
N VAL A 216 10.42 4.13 -18.01
CA VAL A 216 11.04 5.47 -18.01
C VAL A 216 11.48 5.86 -19.43
N ASP A 217 11.97 4.90 -20.22
CA ASP A 217 12.45 5.15 -21.58
C ASP A 217 11.31 5.35 -22.60
N ASP A 218 10.09 4.88 -22.29
CA ASP A 218 8.91 4.94 -23.18
C ASP A 218 7.92 6.08 -22.86
N LEU A 219 8.28 7.05 -22.01
CA LEU A 219 7.39 8.16 -21.63
C LEU A 219 7.19 9.14 -22.79
N PRO A 220 5.99 9.23 -23.40
CA PRO A 220 5.71 10.15 -24.51
C PRO A 220 5.85 11.63 -24.14
N LEU A 221 5.78 11.99 -22.86
CA LEU A 221 5.88 13.36 -22.34
C LEU A 221 7.28 13.97 -22.53
N PHE A 222 8.33 13.17 -22.75
CA PHE A 222 9.68 13.64 -23.04
C PHE A 222 10.07 13.57 -24.52
N ARG A 223 9.14 13.18 -25.41
CA ARG A 223 9.33 13.20 -26.87
C ARG A 223 9.07 14.54 -27.53
N VAL A 224 8.92 15.63 -26.80
CA VAL A 224 8.89 16.97 -27.41
C VAL A 224 10.34 17.39 -27.67
N ALA A 225 10.70 17.42 -28.92
CA ALA A 225 11.97 17.86 -29.52
C ALA A 225 13.09 16.80 -29.64
N SER A 226 12.82 15.70 -30.32
CA SER A 226 13.88 15.02 -31.05
C SER A 226 13.43 14.87 -32.51
N GLN A 227 14.05 15.66 -33.41
CA GLN A 227 13.97 15.46 -34.83
C GLN A 227 14.34 14.02 -35.21
N PRO A 228 13.82 13.45 -36.31
CA PRO A 228 14.07 12.06 -36.65
C PRO A 228 15.58 11.85 -36.88
N ALA A 229 16.24 11.23 -35.93
CA ALA A 229 17.59 10.72 -36.12
C ALA A 229 17.51 9.49 -37.01
N GLN A 230 18.34 9.49 -38.06
CA GLN A 230 18.57 8.39 -38.98
C GLN A 230 18.85 7.07 -38.19
N PRO A 231 18.57 5.90 -38.80
CA PRO A 231 18.72 4.62 -38.13
C PRO A 231 20.18 4.43 -37.67
N ALA A 232 20.36 4.31 -36.37
CA ALA A 232 21.66 4.03 -35.79
C ALA A 232 22.16 2.66 -36.25
N LYS A 233 23.34 2.65 -36.83
CA LYS A 233 24.10 1.45 -37.18
C LYS A 233 24.30 0.55 -35.99
N ALA A 234 24.27 -0.75 -36.23
CA ALA A 234 24.48 -1.86 -35.29
C ALA A 234 25.62 -1.59 -34.31
N ALA A 235 25.40 -2.09 -33.07
CA ALA A 235 26.34 -2.03 -31.97
C ALA A 235 27.77 -2.39 -32.40
N LYS A 236 28.67 -1.43 -32.29
CA LYS A 236 30.11 -1.69 -32.31
C LYS A 236 30.47 -2.40 -31.00
N GLY A 237 31.34 -3.41 -31.08
CA GLY A 237 31.92 -4.08 -29.90
C GLY A 237 32.54 -3.11 -28.87
N PRO A 238 33.06 -3.62 -27.76
CA PRO A 238 33.55 -2.78 -26.68
C PRO A 238 34.47 -1.68 -27.20
N SER A 239 34.26 -0.45 -26.69
CA SER A 239 35.06 0.70 -27.12
C SER A 239 36.53 0.52 -26.73
N THR A 240 37.42 1.25 -27.35
CA THR A 240 38.86 1.24 -26.99
C THR A 240 39.08 1.61 -25.53
N SER A 241 38.25 2.45 -24.96
CA SER A 241 38.27 2.81 -23.53
C SER A 241 37.80 1.67 -22.63
N ASP A 242 36.79 0.88 -23.04
CA ASP A 242 36.30 -0.26 -22.28
C ASP A 242 37.35 -1.38 -22.23
N ALA A 243 38.03 -1.61 -23.34
CA ALA A 243 39.14 -2.59 -23.41
C ALA A 243 40.32 -2.15 -22.52
N ALA A 244 40.71 -0.88 -22.56
CA ALA A 244 41.77 -0.35 -21.73
C ALA A 244 41.45 -0.36 -20.24
N LEU A 245 40.17 -0.14 -19.88
CA LEU A 245 39.70 -0.23 -18.49
C LEU A 245 39.71 -1.66 -17.95
N ALA A 246 39.38 -2.64 -18.79
CA ALA A 246 39.38 -4.06 -18.42
C ALA A 246 40.80 -4.62 -18.12
N GLU A 247 41.84 -3.97 -18.64
CA GLU A 247 43.24 -4.37 -18.40
C GLU A 247 43.84 -3.79 -17.12
N ILE A 248 43.13 -2.85 -16.45
CA ILE A 248 43.63 -2.17 -15.25
C ILE A 248 43.18 -2.95 -14.00
N ASN A 249 44.16 -3.43 -13.20
CA ASN A 249 43.90 -3.91 -11.86
C ASN A 249 44.22 -2.83 -10.83
N PRO A 250 43.21 -2.23 -10.16
CA PRO A 250 43.43 -1.11 -9.24
C PRO A 250 44.32 -1.45 -8.04
N ASP A 251 44.32 -2.72 -7.61
CA ASP A 251 45.05 -3.16 -6.42
C ASP A 251 46.60 -3.26 -6.67
N ASP A 252 46.99 -3.28 -7.92
CA ASP A 252 48.43 -3.39 -8.31
C ASP A 252 49.05 -2.03 -8.65
N LEU A 253 48.27 -0.92 -8.61
CA LEU A 253 48.74 0.40 -9.01
C LEU A 253 49.18 1.25 -7.82
N SER A 254 50.33 1.89 -7.96
CA SER A 254 50.73 2.99 -7.09
C SER A 254 49.87 4.24 -7.35
N PRO A 255 49.74 5.19 -6.41
CA PRO A 255 48.93 6.41 -6.60
C PRO A 255 49.29 7.22 -7.85
N LYS A 256 50.56 7.21 -8.25
CA LYS A 256 51.01 7.88 -9.46
C LYS A 256 50.57 7.15 -10.72
N GLU A 257 50.70 5.84 -10.76
CA GLU A 257 50.28 5.00 -11.87
C GLU A 257 48.75 5.01 -12.06
N ALA A 258 47.98 5.08 -10.97
CA ALA A 258 46.52 5.23 -11.01
C ALA A 258 46.13 6.58 -11.66
N LEU A 259 46.82 7.69 -11.33
CA LEU A 259 46.58 8.99 -11.95
C LEU A 259 46.96 8.97 -13.45
N ASP A 260 48.06 8.35 -13.83
CA ASP A 260 48.48 8.23 -15.22
C ASP A 260 47.50 7.36 -16.03
N ALA A 261 46.93 6.30 -15.42
CA ALA A 261 45.91 5.47 -16.04
C ALA A 261 44.61 6.27 -16.28
N LEU A 262 44.16 7.13 -15.34
CA LEU A 262 43.00 8.02 -15.52
C LEU A 262 43.24 9.02 -16.66
N TYR A 263 44.40 9.62 -16.78
CA TYR A 263 44.72 10.51 -17.92
C TYR A 263 44.69 9.77 -19.24
N ARG A 264 45.18 8.54 -19.30
CA ARG A 264 45.15 7.70 -20.51
C ARG A 264 43.74 7.33 -20.93
N LEU A 265 42.89 6.89 -19.98
CA LEU A 265 41.48 6.61 -20.24
C LEU A 265 40.72 7.86 -20.72
N ARG A 266 40.98 9.03 -20.11
CA ARG A 266 40.39 10.30 -20.54
C ARG A 266 40.79 10.71 -21.95
N ALA A 267 42.01 10.45 -22.37
CA ALA A 267 42.44 10.71 -23.76
C ALA A 267 41.70 9.84 -24.77
N LEU A 268 41.47 8.55 -24.45
CA LEU A 268 40.72 7.60 -25.29
C LEU A 268 39.21 7.94 -25.43
N LEU A 269 38.65 8.76 -24.55
CA LEU A 269 37.27 9.25 -24.64
C LEU A 269 37.14 10.46 -25.56
N GLN A 270 38.24 11.07 -25.98
CA GLN A 270 38.25 12.26 -26.86
C GLN A 270 38.56 11.91 -28.32
N GLU A 271 38.93 10.68 -28.63
CA GLU A 271 39.03 10.12 -29.98
C GLU A 271 37.73 9.38 -30.38
#